data_7fcc0a42c45cca30495872398efc95ed
#
_entry.id   7fcc0a42c45cca30495872398efc95ed
#
_cell.length_a   1.000
_cell.length_b   1.000
_cell.length_c   1.000
_cell.angle_alpha   90.00
_cell.angle_beta   90.00
_cell.angle_gamma   90.00
#
_symmetry.space_group_name_H-M   'P 1'
#
loop_
_entity.id
_entity.type
_entity.pdbx_description
1 polymer ?
#
loop_
_entity_poly.entity_id
_entity_poly.type
_entity_poly.pdbx_seq_one_letter_code
_entity_poly.pdbx_strand_id
1 'polypeptide(L)'
;MEQQKKIISIADLPQVRVLGRTTGKDVINLFWTGSGIEFLYTGSELWLEVNADYDTMEPWLAVELNGAQISRFPVNKGKNEVCLFRGMTVGKPKHVRILKEVQAMHQDPLHMIQILGLQYGDGEFLVLPDPEYRLEFVGDSITSGEGTMGPVGEEDWISAFFSAENTYPRMVSDALSAEYRVVSQSGWGIVTGWDGIVENKIPPYYKQVCGLLTGERNASLGALEDYDFKAWQ
;
A
#
# COMPACT_ATOMS: atom_id res chain seq x y z
N MET A 1 -31.99 -7.63 -13.02
CA MET A 1 -30.88 -8.14 -13.85
C MET A 1 -29.62 -7.77 -13.08
N GLU A 2 -28.88 -8.74 -12.56
CA GLU A 2 -27.53 -8.48 -12.03
C GLU A 2 -26.67 -7.99 -13.19
N GLN A 3 -26.22 -6.77 -13.12
CA GLN A 3 -25.25 -6.24 -14.07
C GLN A 3 -23.96 -7.02 -13.86
N GLN A 4 -23.48 -7.71 -14.88
CA GLN A 4 -22.26 -8.49 -14.82
C GLN A 4 -21.10 -7.51 -14.57
N LYS A 5 -20.51 -7.53 -13.38
CA LYS A 5 -19.38 -6.68 -13.00
C LYS A 5 -18.20 -7.04 -13.90
N LYS A 6 -17.60 -6.04 -14.50
CA LYS A 6 -16.41 -6.20 -15.33
C LYS A 6 -15.17 -6.12 -14.46
N ILE A 7 -14.37 -7.16 -14.47
CA ILE A 7 -13.02 -7.13 -13.88
C ILE A 7 -12.10 -6.40 -14.86
N ILE A 8 -11.34 -5.46 -14.38
CA ILE A 8 -10.36 -4.72 -15.16
C ILE A 8 -9.01 -4.74 -14.45
N SER A 9 -7.94 -5.04 -15.20
CA SER A 9 -6.57 -4.96 -14.73
C SER A 9 -6.17 -3.50 -14.49
N ILE A 10 -5.26 -3.26 -13.53
CA ILE A 10 -4.73 -1.93 -13.29
C ILE A 10 -3.98 -1.39 -14.52
N ALA A 11 -3.33 -2.26 -15.30
CA ALA A 11 -2.67 -1.87 -16.56
C ALA A 11 -3.63 -1.28 -17.61
N ASP A 12 -4.91 -1.67 -17.58
CA ASP A 12 -5.94 -1.16 -18.48
C ASP A 12 -6.59 0.14 -17.99
N LEU A 13 -6.15 0.66 -16.83
CA LEU A 13 -6.65 1.86 -16.17
C LEU A 13 -5.56 2.93 -16.07
N PRO A 14 -5.19 3.62 -17.16
CA PRO A 14 -4.13 4.62 -17.14
C PRO A 14 -4.43 5.82 -16.22
N GLN A 15 -5.67 5.97 -15.75
CA GLN A 15 -6.08 7.00 -14.79
C GLN A 15 -5.77 6.62 -13.34
N VAL A 16 -5.45 5.35 -13.07
CA VAL A 16 -5.08 4.89 -11.74
C VAL A 16 -3.61 5.21 -11.49
N ARG A 17 -3.35 5.93 -10.42
CA ARG A 17 -1.99 6.18 -9.92
C ARG A 17 -1.57 5.05 -9.00
N VAL A 18 -0.40 4.46 -9.25
CA VAL A 18 0.23 3.48 -8.36
C VAL A 18 1.12 4.22 -7.37
N LEU A 19 0.96 3.93 -6.09
CA LEU A 19 1.63 4.61 -4.98
C LEU A 19 2.74 3.73 -4.39
N GLY A 20 3.85 4.36 -4.02
CA GLY A 20 4.98 3.69 -3.38
C GLY A 20 5.90 2.97 -4.36
N ARG A 21 6.86 2.21 -3.83
CA ARG A 21 7.74 1.34 -4.62
C ARG A 21 7.08 -0.02 -4.79
N THR A 22 6.65 -0.32 -6.00
CA THR A 22 5.90 -1.53 -6.37
C THR A 22 6.53 -2.19 -7.58
N THR A 23 6.08 -3.40 -7.92
CA THR A 23 6.40 -4.10 -9.17
C THR A 23 5.13 -4.59 -9.84
N GLY A 24 5.29 -5.03 -11.09
CA GLY A 24 4.18 -5.50 -11.91
C GLY A 24 3.41 -4.37 -12.59
N LYS A 25 2.60 -4.74 -13.58
CA LYS A 25 1.73 -3.81 -14.34
C LYS A 25 0.28 -4.28 -14.30
N ASP A 26 0.05 -5.53 -14.68
CA ASP A 26 -1.28 -6.15 -14.64
C ASP A 26 -1.69 -6.48 -13.21
N VAL A 27 -0.75 -6.99 -12.42
CA VAL A 27 -0.85 -7.30 -11.00
C VAL A 27 0.16 -6.42 -10.26
N ILE A 28 -0.29 -5.60 -9.34
CA ILE A 28 0.57 -4.69 -8.59
C ILE A 28 1.00 -5.34 -7.28
N ASN A 29 2.30 -5.57 -7.13
CA ASN A 29 2.88 -6.11 -5.90
C ASN A 29 3.19 -4.97 -4.92
N LEU A 30 2.63 -5.01 -3.72
CA LEU A 30 2.81 -4.00 -2.69
C LEU A 30 3.81 -4.48 -1.63
N PHE A 31 4.81 -3.67 -1.32
CA PHE A 31 5.86 -4.03 -0.37
C PHE A 31 5.86 -3.16 0.89
N TRP A 32 5.95 -1.86 0.74
CA TRP A 32 6.12 -0.90 1.83
C TRP A 32 4.79 -0.39 2.38
N THR A 33 4.81 0.12 3.61
CA THR A 33 3.70 0.91 4.19
C THR A 33 3.32 2.05 3.24
N GLY A 34 2.01 2.28 3.05
CA GLY A 34 1.49 3.33 2.18
C GLY A 34 1.60 3.05 0.69
N SER A 35 2.16 1.89 0.27
CA SER A 35 2.04 1.47 -1.13
C SER A 35 0.62 1.06 -1.47
N GLY A 36 0.19 1.34 -2.70
CA GLY A 36 -1.20 1.06 -3.09
C GLY A 36 -1.59 1.68 -4.41
N ILE A 37 -2.86 2.06 -4.52
CA ILE A 37 -3.43 2.73 -5.71
C ILE A 37 -4.34 3.89 -5.32
N GLU A 38 -4.41 4.89 -6.20
CA GLU A 38 -5.23 6.09 -6.05
C GLU A 38 -5.90 6.45 -7.37
N PHE A 39 -7.16 6.87 -7.32
CA PHE A 39 -7.93 7.24 -8.52
C PHE A 39 -9.17 8.06 -8.19
N LEU A 40 -9.77 8.68 -9.24
CA LEU A 40 -11.11 9.26 -9.21
C LEU A 40 -12.08 8.33 -9.95
N TYR A 41 -13.23 8.06 -9.34
CA TYR A 41 -14.25 7.20 -9.92
C TYR A 41 -15.67 7.79 -9.75
N THR A 42 -16.54 7.66 -10.75
CA THR A 42 -17.87 8.27 -10.76
C THR A 42 -19.03 7.29 -10.52
N GLY A 43 -18.77 5.99 -10.49
CA GLY A 43 -19.82 4.97 -10.36
C GLY A 43 -20.41 4.82 -8.96
N SER A 44 -21.45 4.00 -8.87
CA SER A 44 -22.21 3.77 -7.63
C SER A 44 -21.61 2.71 -6.73
N GLU A 45 -20.87 1.77 -7.27
CA GLU A 45 -20.21 0.70 -6.53
C GLU A 45 -18.85 0.36 -7.11
N LEU A 46 -17.95 -0.12 -6.26
CA LEU A 46 -16.62 -0.55 -6.64
C LEU A 46 -16.15 -1.70 -5.76
N TRP A 47 -15.47 -2.65 -6.38
CA TRP A 47 -14.91 -3.82 -5.72
C TRP A 47 -13.44 -3.95 -6.06
N LEU A 48 -12.68 -4.47 -5.12
CA LEU A 48 -11.24 -4.74 -5.25
C LEU A 48 -11.00 -6.24 -5.27
N GLU A 49 -10.21 -6.70 -6.23
CA GLU A 49 -9.63 -8.04 -6.21
C GLU A 49 -8.20 -7.98 -5.70
N VAL A 50 -7.91 -8.75 -4.66
CA VAL A 50 -6.58 -8.85 -4.07
C VAL A 50 -6.19 -10.31 -3.88
N ASN A 51 -4.89 -10.57 -3.85
CA ASN A 51 -4.31 -11.84 -3.45
C ASN A 51 -3.29 -11.60 -2.34
N ALA A 52 -3.34 -12.41 -1.30
CA ALA A 52 -2.41 -12.30 -0.18
C ALA A 52 -1.90 -13.68 0.24
N ASP A 53 -0.69 -13.70 0.79
CA ASP A 53 -0.13 -14.86 1.48
C ASP A 53 0.77 -14.38 2.62
N TYR A 54 0.92 -15.18 3.65
CA TYR A 54 1.72 -14.90 4.83
C TYR A 54 1.85 -16.19 5.64
N ASP A 55 2.76 -16.25 6.58
CA ASP A 55 2.81 -17.31 7.58
C ASP A 55 2.15 -16.85 8.87
N THR A 56 2.68 -15.83 9.48
CA THR A 56 2.24 -15.30 10.78
C THR A 56 1.80 -13.84 10.76
N MET A 57 2.24 -13.05 9.76
CA MET A 57 2.04 -11.60 9.72
C MET A 57 1.06 -11.25 8.59
N GLU A 58 -0.23 -11.22 8.92
CA GLU A 58 -1.25 -10.90 7.93
C GLU A 58 -1.12 -9.48 7.37
N PRO A 59 -1.24 -9.29 6.04
CA PRO A 59 -1.29 -7.96 5.45
C PRO A 59 -2.62 -7.28 5.73
N TRP A 60 -2.58 -5.96 5.91
CA TRP A 60 -3.74 -5.11 6.11
C TRP A 60 -3.85 -4.07 5.00
N LEU A 61 -5.07 -3.78 4.59
CA LEU A 61 -5.42 -2.68 3.69
C LEU A 61 -6.33 -1.66 4.37
N ALA A 62 -6.10 -0.39 4.04
CA ALA A 62 -7.03 0.70 4.31
C ALA A 62 -7.67 1.19 3.02
N VAL A 63 -8.91 1.65 3.11
CA VAL A 63 -9.65 2.28 2.02
C VAL A 63 -10.08 3.67 2.45
N GLU A 64 -9.63 4.66 1.71
CA GLU A 64 -10.09 6.04 1.85
C GLU A 64 -11.09 6.41 0.76
N LEU A 65 -12.04 7.23 1.12
CA LEU A 65 -12.99 7.84 0.21
C LEU A 65 -13.11 9.34 0.52
N ASN A 66 -12.74 10.18 -0.43
CA ASN A 66 -12.78 11.63 -0.29
C ASN A 66 -12.03 12.15 0.96
N GLY A 67 -10.89 11.56 1.28
CA GLY A 67 -10.04 11.93 2.43
C GLY A 67 -10.48 11.37 3.77
N ALA A 68 -11.47 10.48 3.81
CA ALA A 68 -11.89 9.79 5.03
C ALA A 68 -11.62 8.28 4.92
N GLN A 69 -10.97 7.70 5.90
CA GLN A 69 -10.85 6.25 6.02
C GLN A 69 -12.22 5.63 6.29
N ILE A 70 -12.74 4.88 5.33
CA ILE A 70 -14.05 4.23 5.42
C ILE A 70 -13.98 2.75 5.81
N SER A 71 -12.82 2.14 5.61
CA SER A 71 -12.60 0.73 5.93
C SER A 71 -11.12 0.44 6.19
N ARG A 72 -10.87 -0.54 7.05
CA ARG A 72 -9.56 -1.09 7.34
C ARG A 72 -9.74 -2.57 7.72
N PHE A 73 -8.99 -3.46 7.09
CA PHE A 73 -9.20 -4.90 7.26
C PHE A 73 -7.95 -5.72 6.98
N PRO A 74 -7.79 -6.89 7.67
CA PRO A 74 -6.81 -7.89 7.28
C PRO A 74 -7.22 -8.57 5.98
N VAL A 75 -6.25 -8.93 5.15
CA VAL A 75 -6.50 -9.68 3.91
C VAL A 75 -6.20 -11.16 4.15
N ASN A 76 -7.18 -12.02 3.95
CA ASN A 76 -7.03 -13.46 4.11
C ASN A 76 -6.10 -14.05 3.04
N LYS A 77 -5.48 -15.20 3.35
CA LYS A 77 -4.66 -15.96 2.38
C LYS A 77 -5.48 -16.30 1.13
N GLY A 78 -4.84 -16.19 -0.04
CA GLY A 78 -5.44 -16.44 -1.34
C GLY A 78 -6.14 -15.22 -1.94
N LYS A 79 -6.98 -15.48 -2.93
CA LYS A 79 -7.74 -14.44 -3.62
C LYS A 79 -8.94 -14.00 -2.80
N ASN A 80 -9.14 -12.69 -2.70
CA ASN A 80 -10.24 -12.05 -1.99
C ASN A 80 -10.91 -11.03 -2.91
N GLU A 81 -12.23 -10.95 -2.82
CA GLU A 81 -13.04 -9.89 -3.41
C GLU A 81 -13.61 -9.03 -2.28
N VAL A 82 -13.33 -7.74 -2.33
CA VAL A 82 -13.68 -6.78 -1.29
C VAL A 82 -14.55 -5.67 -1.85
N CYS A 83 -15.75 -5.50 -1.30
CA CYS A 83 -16.61 -4.35 -1.60
C CYS A 83 -16.01 -3.09 -0.96
N LEU A 84 -15.53 -2.16 -1.78
CA LEU A 84 -15.02 -0.88 -1.29
C LEU A 84 -16.16 0.05 -0.88
N PHE A 85 -17.15 0.17 -1.74
CA PHE A 85 -18.42 0.86 -1.47
C PHE A 85 -19.49 0.45 -2.47
N ARG A 86 -20.75 0.71 -2.12
CA ARG A 86 -21.92 0.54 -2.98
C ARG A 86 -23.05 1.48 -2.60
N GLY A 87 -23.94 1.76 -3.56
CA GLY A 87 -25.11 2.62 -3.35
C GLY A 87 -24.78 4.12 -3.34
N MET A 88 -23.63 4.53 -3.89
CA MET A 88 -23.27 5.94 -4.01
C MET A 88 -23.88 6.59 -5.25
N THR A 89 -23.93 7.93 -5.27
CA THR A 89 -24.45 8.69 -6.41
C THR A 89 -23.58 8.52 -7.64
N VAL A 90 -24.17 8.08 -8.75
CA VAL A 90 -23.52 8.00 -10.08
C VAL A 90 -23.24 9.40 -10.62
N GLY A 91 -22.15 9.52 -11.38
CA GLY A 91 -21.74 10.78 -12.03
C GLY A 91 -21.01 11.76 -11.10
N LYS A 92 -21.01 11.54 -9.79
CA LYS A 92 -20.27 12.33 -8.81
C LYS A 92 -18.88 11.74 -8.60
N PRO A 93 -17.78 12.48 -8.88
CA PRO A 93 -16.44 11.99 -8.62
C PRO A 93 -16.21 11.65 -7.15
N LYS A 94 -15.54 10.54 -6.93
CA LYS A 94 -15.09 10.04 -5.63
C LYS A 94 -13.61 9.80 -5.71
N HIS A 95 -12.86 10.43 -4.84
CA HIS A 95 -11.43 10.17 -4.68
C HIS A 95 -11.27 8.91 -3.82
N VAL A 96 -10.62 7.90 -4.36
CA VAL A 96 -10.43 6.60 -3.69
C VAL A 96 -8.94 6.35 -3.56
N ARG A 97 -8.50 5.95 -2.37
CA ARG A 97 -7.17 5.38 -2.10
C ARG A 97 -7.31 4.02 -1.46
N ILE A 98 -6.45 3.11 -1.87
CA ILE A 98 -6.34 1.77 -1.27
C ILE A 98 -4.86 1.59 -0.92
N LEU A 99 -4.56 1.51 0.36
CA LEU A 99 -3.19 1.54 0.87
C LEU A 99 -2.87 0.31 1.71
N LYS A 100 -1.66 -0.21 1.55
CA LYS A 100 -1.08 -1.21 2.46
C LYS A 100 -0.75 -0.54 3.79
N GLU A 101 -1.32 -1.06 4.87
CA GLU A 101 -1.19 -0.51 6.22
C GLU A 101 0.08 -0.93 6.96
N VAL A 102 0.61 -2.09 6.62
CA VAL A 102 1.74 -2.70 7.31
C VAL A 102 3.03 -2.55 6.51
N GLN A 103 4.15 -2.53 7.20
CA GLN A 103 5.49 -2.50 6.59
C GLN A 103 5.82 -3.77 5.81
N ALA A 104 7.00 -3.82 5.18
CA ALA A 104 7.56 -5.03 4.65
C ALA A 104 7.89 -5.99 5.81
N MET A 105 7.19 -7.14 5.87
CA MET A 105 7.34 -8.11 6.95
C MET A 105 8.49 -9.09 6.62
N HIS A 106 9.74 -8.63 6.72
CA HIS A 106 10.93 -9.41 6.34
C HIS A 106 11.11 -10.70 7.13
N GLN A 107 10.52 -10.79 8.32
CA GLN A 107 10.54 -11.98 9.17
C GLN A 107 9.54 -13.06 8.72
N ASP A 108 8.61 -12.71 7.84
CA ASP A 108 7.63 -13.62 7.25
C ASP A 108 7.91 -13.78 5.75
N PRO A 109 8.62 -14.85 5.33
CA PRO A 109 9.04 -15.03 3.95
C PRO A 109 7.89 -15.28 2.98
N LEU A 110 6.69 -15.57 3.48
CA LEU A 110 5.49 -15.76 2.69
C LEU A 110 4.66 -14.47 2.58
N HIS A 111 4.96 -13.46 3.41
CA HIS A 111 4.19 -12.21 3.41
C HIS A 111 4.19 -11.54 2.05
N MET A 112 3.04 -11.47 1.43
CA MET A 112 2.83 -10.76 0.18
C MET A 112 1.40 -10.25 0.06
N ILE A 113 1.21 -9.17 -0.68
CA ILE A 113 -0.09 -8.66 -1.08
C ILE A 113 -0.01 -8.08 -2.49
N GLN A 114 -1.02 -8.41 -3.29
CA GLN A 114 -1.12 -8.05 -4.70
C GLN A 114 -2.49 -7.46 -4.97
N ILE A 115 -2.55 -6.35 -5.70
CA ILE A 115 -3.79 -5.87 -6.31
C ILE A 115 -3.92 -6.55 -7.68
N LEU A 116 -4.99 -7.32 -7.86
CA LEU A 116 -5.26 -8.06 -9.09
C LEU A 116 -6.09 -7.24 -10.09
N GLY A 117 -6.97 -6.36 -9.58
CA GLY A 117 -7.82 -5.52 -10.41
C GLY A 117 -8.98 -4.92 -9.65
N LEU A 118 -9.82 -4.19 -10.38
CA LEU A 118 -11.04 -3.57 -9.90
C LEU A 118 -12.24 -4.15 -10.65
N GLN A 119 -13.35 -4.34 -9.92
CA GLN A 119 -14.63 -4.68 -10.53
C GLN A 119 -15.61 -3.53 -10.35
N TYR A 120 -16.29 -3.16 -11.40
CA TYR A 120 -17.26 -2.07 -11.40
C TYR A 120 -18.40 -2.36 -12.40
N GLY A 121 -19.56 -1.72 -12.19
CA GLY A 121 -20.72 -1.89 -13.07
C GLY A 121 -20.99 -0.67 -13.94
N ASP A 122 -20.97 0.50 -13.35
CA ASP A 122 -21.23 1.80 -13.95
C ASP A 122 -20.10 2.79 -13.65
N GLY A 123 -20.17 3.98 -14.24
CA GLY A 123 -19.21 5.05 -13.99
C GLY A 123 -17.94 4.98 -14.82
N GLU A 124 -17.10 5.96 -14.60
CA GLU A 124 -15.85 6.19 -15.34
C GLU A 124 -14.71 6.49 -14.36
N PHE A 125 -13.50 6.08 -14.73
CA PHE A 125 -12.28 6.50 -14.07
C PHE A 125 -11.82 7.83 -14.69
N LEU A 126 -11.54 8.82 -13.84
CA LEU A 126 -11.11 10.14 -14.26
C LEU A 126 -9.63 10.34 -13.92
N VAL A 127 -8.99 11.23 -14.69
CA VAL A 127 -7.59 11.58 -14.46
C VAL A 127 -7.47 12.35 -13.14
N LEU A 128 -6.54 11.89 -12.30
CA LEU A 128 -6.14 12.62 -11.10
C LEU A 128 -5.31 13.86 -11.47
N PRO A 129 -5.44 14.97 -10.72
CA PRO A 129 -4.50 16.06 -10.85
C PRO A 129 -3.08 15.60 -10.47
N ASP A 130 -2.08 16.21 -11.09
CA ASP A 130 -0.70 15.99 -10.69
C ASP A 130 -0.46 16.52 -9.27
N PRO A 131 0.33 15.83 -8.44
CA PRO A 131 0.68 16.32 -7.13
C PRO A 131 1.61 17.53 -7.23
N GLU A 132 1.53 18.47 -6.27
CA GLU A 132 2.44 19.61 -6.22
C GLU A 132 3.88 19.18 -5.91
N TYR A 133 4.02 18.16 -5.08
CA TYR A 133 5.31 17.62 -4.64
C TYR A 133 5.31 16.11 -4.65
N ARG A 134 6.50 15.53 -4.73
CA ARG A 134 6.76 14.11 -4.52
C ARG A 134 7.76 13.94 -3.38
N LEU A 135 7.34 13.25 -2.32
CA LEU A 135 8.10 13.13 -1.08
C LEU A 135 8.45 11.66 -0.82
N GLU A 136 9.70 11.40 -0.50
CA GLU A 136 10.11 10.08 0.01
C GLU A 136 10.54 10.18 1.46
N PHE A 137 9.92 9.34 2.29
CA PHE A 137 10.24 9.23 3.72
C PHE A 137 11.03 7.95 3.96
N VAL A 138 12.22 8.10 4.53
CA VAL A 138 13.08 6.97 4.88
C VAL A 138 13.23 6.96 6.39
N GLY A 139 12.90 5.84 7.04
CA GLY A 139 12.92 5.80 8.50
C GLY A 139 12.67 4.42 9.10
N ASP A 140 12.27 4.44 10.34
CA ASP A 140 12.06 3.29 11.21
C ASP A 140 10.57 2.99 11.49
N SER A 141 10.27 2.47 12.68
CA SER A 141 8.93 2.13 13.16
C SER A 141 7.95 3.30 13.15
N ILE A 142 8.40 4.50 13.51
CA ILE A 142 7.56 5.71 13.53
C ILE A 142 7.11 6.06 12.12
N THR A 143 8.02 5.90 11.14
CA THR A 143 7.73 6.12 9.72
C THR A 143 6.84 5.01 9.14
N SER A 144 6.99 3.77 9.61
CA SER A 144 6.15 2.64 9.22
C SER A 144 4.75 2.67 9.84
N GLY A 145 4.52 3.48 10.88
CA GLY A 145 3.26 3.57 11.60
C GLY A 145 3.01 2.42 12.57
N GLU A 146 4.08 1.81 13.09
CA GLU A 146 3.99 0.80 14.14
C GLU A 146 3.33 1.36 15.38
N GLY A 147 2.41 0.59 15.98
CA GLY A 147 1.74 0.92 17.25
C GLY A 147 0.69 2.02 17.17
N THR A 148 0.53 2.70 16.02
CA THR A 148 -0.40 3.86 15.91
C THR A 148 -1.87 3.50 16.14
N MET A 149 -2.25 2.25 15.92
CA MET A 149 -3.61 1.73 16.15
C MET A 149 -3.73 0.95 17.47
N GLY A 150 -2.63 0.75 18.18
CA GLY A 150 -2.61 0.04 19.46
C GLY A 150 -3.07 0.88 20.64
N PRO A 151 -3.51 0.26 21.74
CA PRO A 151 -3.75 0.96 23.00
C PRO A 151 -2.48 1.59 23.57
N VAL A 152 -2.64 2.65 24.34
CA VAL A 152 -1.49 3.27 25.03
C VAL A 152 -0.87 2.29 26.01
N GLY A 153 0.44 2.06 25.89
CA GLY A 153 1.19 1.13 26.73
C GLY A 153 1.14 -0.33 26.30
N GLU A 154 0.57 -0.61 25.12
CA GLU A 154 0.62 -1.94 24.52
C GLU A 154 2.04 -2.28 24.04
N GLU A 155 2.50 -3.49 24.35
CA GLU A 155 3.84 -3.96 23.98
C GLU A 155 3.81 -5.07 22.92
N ASP A 156 2.63 -5.63 22.61
CA ASP A 156 2.50 -6.66 21.59
C ASP A 156 2.77 -6.09 20.18
N TRP A 157 3.60 -6.80 19.43
CA TRP A 157 3.95 -6.43 18.07
C TRP A 157 3.12 -7.25 17.08
N ILE A 158 2.00 -6.70 16.63
CA ILE A 158 1.07 -7.35 15.70
C ILE A 158 0.72 -6.45 14.51
N SER A 159 0.41 -7.05 13.37
CA SER A 159 0.05 -6.36 12.13
C SER A 159 -1.13 -5.39 12.31
N ALA A 160 -2.08 -5.73 13.18
CA ALA A 160 -3.26 -4.92 13.45
C ALA A 160 -2.95 -3.53 14.02
N PHE A 161 -1.80 -3.32 14.65
CA PHE A 161 -1.42 -2.06 15.27
C PHE A 161 -0.65 -1.11 14.35
N PHE A 162 -0.32 -1.54 13.13
CA PHE A 162 0.26 -0.65 12.11
C PHE A 162 -0.81 0.22 11.45
N SER A 163 -0.43 1.41 10.99
CA SER A 163 -1.25 2.21 10.09
C SER A 163 -0.41 3.09 9.18
N ALA A 164 -0.71 3.10 7.90
CA ALA A 164 -0.15 4.06 6.95
C ALA A 164 -0.85 5.42 7.05
N GLU A 165 -2.14 5.41 7.35
CA GLU A 165 -3.00 6.60 7.40
C GLU A 165 -2.68 7.52 8.59
N ASN A 166 -2.30 6.95 9.74
CA ASN A 166 -2.08 7.69 10.98
C ASN A 166 -0.59 7.97 11.23
N THR A 167 0.16 8.28 10.18
CA THR A 167 1.60 8.54 10.25
C THR A 167 1.95 9.97 9.85
N TYR A 168 3.11 10.46 10.33
CA TYR A 168 3.59 11.77 9.92
C TYR A 168 3.89 11.86 8.41
N PRO A 169 4.39 10.83 7.69
CA PRO A 169 4.49 10.86 6.24
C PRO A 169 3.17 11.20 5.56
N ARG A 170 2.09 10.58 6.01
CA ARG A 170 0.75 10.85 5.49
C ARG A 170 0.31 12.28 5.80
N MET A 171 0.39 12.70 7.05
CA MET A 171 -0.04 14.04 7.48
C MET A 171 0.71 15.16 6.78
N VAL A 172 2.03 15.03 6.62
CA VAL A 172 2.87 16.00 5.90
C VAL A 172 2.50 16.05 4.42
N SER A 173 2.28 14.89 3.81
CA SER A 173 1.94 14.80 2.38
C SER A 173 0.58 15.41 2.08
N ASP A 174 -0.41 15.17 2.93
CA ASP A 174 -1.73 15.82 2.79
C ASP A 174 -1.64 17.35 2.96
N ALA A 175 -0.88 17.84 3.94
CA ALA A 175 -0.70 19.27 4.17
C ALA A 175 0.00 19.96 3.00
N LEU A 176 0.79 19.26 2.22
CA LEU A 176 1.55 19.77 1.08
C LEU A 176 0.95 19.40 -0.28
N SER A 177 -0.22 18.77 -0.35
CA SER A 177 -0.80 18.21 -1.58
C SER A 177 0.20 17.36 -2.37
N ALA A 178 0.98 16.56 -1.64
CA ALA A 178 2.08 15.75 -2.17
C ALA A 178 1.68 14.29 -2.38
N GLU A 179 2.22 13.69 -3.44
CA GLU A 179 2.37 12.23 -3.50
C GLU A 179 3.52 11.81 -2.59
N TYR A 180 3.38 10.70 -1.88
CA TYR A 180 4.44 10.22 -1.03
C TYR A 180 4.71 8.72 -1.19
N ARG A 181 5.90 8.33 -0.80
CA ARG A 181 6.29 6.94 -0.61
C ARG A 181 7.16 6.80 0.63
N VAL A 182 7.14 5.60 1.19
CA VAL A 182 7.83 5.27 2.42
C VAL A 182 8.82 4.14 2.16
N VAL A 183 10.01 4.25 2.71
CA VAL A 183 11.02 3.19 2.79
C VAL A 183 11.42 3.09 4.26
N SER A 184 10.78 2.20 5.00
CA SER A 184 10.97 2.13 6.45
C SER A 184 10.79 0.73 7.00
N GLN A 185 11.49 0.44 8.07
CA GLN A 185 11.42 -0.85 8.75
C GLN A 185 11.58 -0.67 10.25
N SER A 186 10.66 -1.22 11.02
CA SER A 186 10.68 -1.21 12.48
C SER A 186 11.99 -1.79 13.02
N GLY A 187 12.58 -1.06 13.95
CA GLY A 187 13.83 -1.46 14.58
C GLY A 187 15.09 -1.25 13.73
N TRP A 188 14.97 -0.79 12.48
CA TRP A 188 16.12 -0.63 11.57
C TRP A 188 16.57 0.83 11.49
N GLY A 189 17.86 1.05 11.68
CA GLY A 189 18.47 2.37 11.62
C GLY A 189 19.28 2.62 10.35
N ILE A 190 20.16 3.63 10.42
CA ILE A 190 21.11 3.96 9.33
C ILE A 190 22.40 3.15 9.47
N VAL A 191 22.84 2.90 10.70
CA VAL A 191 24.12 2.22 10.99
C VAL A 191 23.90 0.81 11.53
N THR A 192 22.98 0.68 12.48
CA THR A 192 22.60 -0.58 13.14
C THR A 192 21.12 -0.60 13.40
N GLY A 193 20.54 -1.77 13.71
CA GLY A 193 19.24 -1.89 14.35
C GLY A 193 19.24 -1.38 15.79
N TRP A 194 18.05 -1.31 16.39
CA TRP A 194 17.85 -0.94 17.80
C TRP A 194 18.55 -1.91 18.76
N ASP A 195 18.73 -3.14 18.33
CA ASP A 195 19.40 -4.24 19.03
C ASP A 195 20.92 -4.25 18.84
N GLY A 196 21.47 -3.28 18.09
CA GLY A 196 22.90 -3.18 17.77
C GLY A 196 23.35 -4.10 16.62
N ILE A 197 22.44 -4.86 16.01
CA ILE A 197 22.76 -5.72 14.84
C ILE A 197 23.04 -4.84 13.62
N VAL A 198 24.24 -4.97 13.06
CA VAL A 198 24.74 -4.12 11.97
C VAL A 198 24.01 -4.41 10.64
N GLU A 199 23.49 -5.60 10.47
CA GLU A 199 22.72 -6.03 9.29
C GLU A 199 21.33 -5.37 9.24
N ASN A 200 20.75 -5.03 10.40
CA ASN A 200 19.43 -4.42 10.52
C ASN A 200 19.50 -2.91 10.26
N LYS A 201 19.69 -2.54 8.98
CA LYS A 201 19.79 -1.14 8.54
C LYS A 201 19.23 -0.94 7.14
N ILE A 202 18.68 0.25 6.87
CA ILE A 202 18.01 0.58 5.60
C ILE A 202 18.98 0.83 4.42
N PRO A 203 20.14 1.51 4.58
CA PRO A 203 20.92 2.00 3.44
C PRO A 203 21.33 0.94 2.41
N PRO A 204 21.71 -0.31 2.75
CA PRO A 204 22.08 -1.32 1.76
C PRO A 204 20.94 -1.68 0.80
N TYR A 205 19.70 -1.55 1.24
CA TYR A 205 18.49 -1.97 0.52
C TYR A 205 17.79 -0.81 -0.20
N TYR A 206 18.23 0.42 0.05
CA TYR A 206 17.56 1.63 -0.46
C TYR A 206 17.50 1.70 -1.98
N LYS A 207 18.48 1.12 -2.68
CA LYS A 207 18.55 1.14 -4.16
C LYS A 207 17.59 0.14 -4.82
N GLN A 208 17.02 -0.77 -4.07
CA GLN A 208 16.12 -1.80 -4.56
C GLN A 208 14.65 -1.42 -4.33
N VAL A 209 13.75 -2.10 -5.01
CA VAL A 209 12.30 -1.93 -4.79
C VAL A 209 11.96 -2.20 -3.33
N CYS A 210 12.33 -3.40 -2.81
CA CYS A 210 12.22 -3.74 -1.39
C CYS A 210 13.28 -4.77 -0.98
N GLY A 211 14.54 -4.38 -1.01
CA GLY A 211 15.68 -5.29 -0.87
C GLY A 211 15.76 -6.09 0.43
N LEU A 212 15.02 -5.69 1.46
CA LEU A 212 14.98 -6.45 2.73
C LEU A 212 14.10 -7.71 2.68
N LEU A 213 13.26 -7.87 1.66
CA LEU A 213 12.43 -9.05 1.43
C LEU A 213 13.19 -10.07 0.57
N THR A 214 14.13 -10.79 1.16
CA THR A 214 15.03 -11.72 0.46
C THR A 214 14.46 -13.12 0.23
N GLY A 215 13.26 -13.42 0.72
CA GLY A 215 12.58 -14.70 0.50
C GLY A 215 12.33 -14.98 -0.99
N GLU A 216 12.38 -16.24 -1.39
CA GLU A 216 12.25 -16.70 -2.78
C GLU A 216 10.97 -16.17 -3.46
N ARG A 217 9.86 -16.17 -2.74
CA ARG A 217 8.58 -15.60 -3.17
C ARG A 217 8.71 -14.11 -3.51
N ASN A 218 9.20 -13.31 -2.58
CA ASN A 218 9.32 -11.87 -2.77
C ASN A 218 10.35 -11.50 -3.85
N ALA A 219 11.43 -12.25 -3.95
CA ALA A 219 12.41 -12.12 -5.03
C ALA A 219 11.75 -12.37 -6.40
N SER A 220 10.93 -13.42 -6.53
CA SER A 220 10.19 -13.71 -7.77
C SER A 220 9.15 -12.65 -8.13
N LEU A 221 8.69 -11.86 -7.16
CA LEU A 221 7.80 -10.71 -7.36
C LEU A 221 8.55 -9.41 -7.66
N GLY A 222 9.88 -9.44 -7.78
CA GLY A 222 10.71 -8.29 -8.13
C GLY A 222 11.16 -7.43 -6.94
N ALA A 223 11.02 -7.89 -5.69
CA ALA A 223 11.44 -7.13 -4.52
C ALA A 223 12.92 -6.73 -4.55
N LEU A 224 13.78 -7.57 -5.11
CA LEU A 224 15.23 -7.35 -5.19
C LEU A 224 15.68 -6.59 -6.44
N GLU A 225 14.77 -6.23 -7.34
CA GLU A 225 15.09 -5.43 -8.52
C GLU A 225 15.61 -4.05 -8.13
N ASP A 226 16.52 -3.49 -8.94
CA ASP A 226 16.94 -2.11 -8.78
C ASP A 226 15.76 -1.17 -9.00
N TYR A 227 15.58 -0.21 -8.07
CA TYR A 227 14.52 0.77 -8.19
C TYR A 227 14.89 1.87 -9.19
N ASP A 228 14.02 2.13 -10.16
CA ASP A 228 14.19 3.24 -11.10
C ASP A 228 13.76 4.57 -10.46
N PHE A 229 14.72 5.30 -9.90
CA PHE A 229 14.48 6.61 -9.29
C PHE A 229 13.97 7.67 -10.29
N LYS A 230 14.20 7.47 -11.60
CA LYS A 230 13.74 8.41 -12.63
C LYS A 230 12.26 8.25 -12.96
N ALA A 231 11.71 7.08 -12.75
CA ALA A 231 10.30 6.81 -13.03
C ALA A 231 9.34 7.61 -12.12
N TRP A 232 9.86 8.23 -11.08
CA TRP A 232 9.08 8.99 -10.11
C TRP A 232 9.38 10.50 -10.10
N GLN A 233 10.12 10.99 -11.09
CA GLN A 233 10.45 12.41 -11.23
C GLN A 233 9.37 13.19 -12.00
#